data_b0cac25511ab4d37b5644dd81a2f27b8
#
_entry.id   b0cac25511ab4d37b5644dd81a2f27b8
#
_cell.length_a   1.000
_cell.length_b   1.000
_cell.length_c   1.000
_cell.angle_alpha   90.00
_cell.angle_beta   90.00
_cell.angle_gamma   90.00
#
_symmetry.space_group_name_H-M   'P 1'
#
loop_
_entity.id
_entity.type
_entity.pdbx_description
1 polymer ?
#
loop_
_entity_poly.entity_id
_entity_poly.type
_entity_poly.pdbx_seq_one_letter_code
_entity_poly.pdbx_strand_id
1 'polypeptide(L)'
;MSEVRFSKEHEWITLEGDVATIGITQHATEMLGDIVFAELPEKGSNVEKDGTAGVVESTKAASDVYTPVSGEVVDINQTIVDDPSKINEDPEGIAWFFKLKMKDISELDSLMNKEEYDKFAKESAN
;
A
#
# COMPACT_ATOMS: atom_id res chain seq x y z
N MET A 1 -16.51 -0.32 -11.11
CA MET A 1 -15.47 -1.33 -10.92
C MET A 1 -14.11 -0.67 -10.80
N SER A 2 -13.37 -1.06 -9.79
CA SER A 2 -12.08 -0.44 -9.50
C SER A 2 -10.98 -1.04 -10.34
N GLU A 3 -10.14 -0.17 -10.90
CA GLU A 3 -8.92 -0.59 -11.55
C GLU A 3 -7.79 -0.45 -10.55
N VAL A 4 -6.93 -1.47 -10.43
CA VAL A 4 -5.81 -1.39 -9.51
C VAL A 4 -4.69 -0.56 -10.15
N ARG A 5 -4.08 0.31 -9.36
CA ARG A 5 -2.92 1.11 -9.75
C ARG A 5 -1.77 0.81 -8.81
N PHE A 6 -0.57 1.21 -9.21
CA PHE A 6 0.66 0.87 -8.46
C PHE A 6 1.61 2.05 -8.42
N SER A 7 2.33 2.17 -7.30
CA SER A 7 3.35 3.19 -7.15
C SER A 7 4.75 2.58 -7.38
N LYS A 8 5.74 3.46 -7.55
CA LYS A 8 7.13 3.04 -7.68
C LYS A 8 7.70 2.48 -6.37
N GLU A 9 7.02 2.74 -5.27
CA GLU A 9 7.42 2.24 -3.95
C GLU A 9 6.75 0.90 -3.64
N HIS A 10 6.11 0.27 -4.66
CA HIS A 10 5.48 -1.05 -4.55
C HIS A 10 4.25 -1.07 -3.64
N GLU A 11 3.46 -0.01 -3.72
CA GLU A 11 2.13 0.01 -3.11
C GLU A 11 1.08 -0.13 -4.20
N TRP A 12 -0.01 -0.84 -3.87
CA TRP A 12 -1.16 -0.93 -4.78
C TRP A 12 -2.31 -0.09 -4.23
N ILE A 13 -3.19 0.34 -5.12
CA ILE A 13 -4.34 1.15 -4.76
C ILE A 13 -5.53 0.78 -5.63
N THR A 14 -6.70 0.65 -5.01
CA THR A 14 -7.98 0.51 -5.70
C THR A 14 -8.89 1.62 -5.24
N LEU A 15 -9.85 2.01 -6.07
CA LEU A 15 -10.76 3.10 -5.77
C LEU A 15 -12.20 2.65 -5.89
N GLU A 16 -13.00 2.95 -4.86
CA GLU A 16 -14.46 2.78 -4.89
C GLU A 16 -15.07 4.12 -4.52
N GLY A 17 -15.76 4.77 -5.48
CA GLY A 17 -16.24 6.12 -5.26
C GLY A 17 -15.05 7.06 -5.07
N ASP A 18 -14.94 7.64 -3.88
CA ASP A 18 -13.79 8.48 -3.53
C ASP A 18 -12.92 7.86 -2.43
N VAL A 19 -13.17 6.58 -2.09
CA VAL A 19 -12.40 5.88 -1.06
C VAL A 19 -11.39 4.94 -1.73
N ALA A 20 -10.11 5.17 -1.43
CA ALA A 20 -9.01 4.36 -1.93
C ALA A 20 -8.57 3.35 -0.89
N THR A 21 -8.36 2.10 -1.31
CA THR A 21 -7.78 1.05 -0.46
C THR A 21 -6.35 0.83 -0.90
N ILE A 22 -5.43 0.83 0.05
CA ILE A 22 -3.98 0.81 -0.23
C ILE A 22 -3.32 -0.31 0.56
N GLY A 23 -2.37 -0.99 -0.09
CA GLY A 23 -1.55 -2.01 0.53
C GLY A 23 -0.22 -2.11 -0.20
N ILE A 24 0.59 -3.11 0.16
CA ILE A 24 1.86 -3.35 -0.53
C ILE A 24 1.71 -4.53 -1.47
N THR A 25 2.53 -4.57 -2.52
CA THR A 25 2.43 -5.61 -3.55
C THR A 25 3.10 -6.90 -3.09
N GLN A 26 2.80 -7.98 -3.80
CA GLN A 26 3.50 -9.24 -3.59
C GLN A 26 5.00 -9.09 -3.83
N HIS A 27 5.37 -8.29 -4.82
CA HIS A 27 6.78 -8.01 -5.10
C HIS A 27 7.47 -7.40 -3.87
N ALA A 28 6.79 -6.48 -3.19
CA ALA A 28 7.33 -5.87 -1.98
C ALA A 28 7.54 -6.92 -0.88
N THR A 29 6.60 -7.84 -0.70
CA THR A 29 6.75 -8.88 0.31
C THR A 29 7.90 -9.83 -0.03
N GLU A 30 8.11 -10.10 -1.31
CA GLU A 30 9.23 -10.95 -1.73
C GLU A 30 10.57 -10.30 -1.44
N MET A 31 10.66 -8.99 -1.63
CA MET A 31 11.88 -8.25 -1.32
C MET A 31 12.14 -8.17 0.18
N LEU A 32 11.08 -7.99 0.97
CA LEU A 32 11.20 -7.82 2.41
C LEU A 32 11.39 -9.14 3.16
N GLY A 33 10.77 -10.22 2.68
CA GLY A 33 10.74 -11.48 3.39
C GLY A 33 9.61 -11.52 4.41
N ASP A 34 9.74 -12.33 5.45
CA ASP A 34 8.67 -12.51 6.44
C ASP A 34 8.42 -11.24 7.24
N ILE A 35 7.21 -10.74 7.16
CA ILE A 35 6.80 -9.51 7.87
C ILE A 35 6.45 -9.90 9.31
N VAL A 36 7.04 -9.20 10.27
CA VAL A 36 6.87 -9.48 11.69
C VAL A 36 6.23 -8.34 12.46
N PHE A 37 6.10 -7.16 11.84
CA PHE A 37 5.51 -5.99 12.48
C PHE A 37 4.92 -5.07 11.41
N ALA A 38 3.77 -4.48 11.71
CA ALA A 38 3.16 -3.47 10.83
C ALA A 38 2.57 -2.37 11.70
N GLU A 39 2.83 -1.12 11.30
CA GLU A 39 2.28 0.07 11.94
C GLU A 39 1.48 0.83 10.90
N LEU A 40 0.25 1.21 11.24
CA LEU A 40 -0.68 1.88 10.33
C LEU A 40 -0.93 3.32 10.78
N PRO A 41 -1.37 4.20 9.86
CA PRO A 41 -1.72 5.56 10.26
C PRO A 41 -2.96 5.57 11.14
N GLU A 42 -3.18 6.65 11.87
CA GLU A 42 -4.36 6.78 12.72
C GLU A 42 -5.58 7.13 11.88
N LYS A 43 -6.73 6.51 12.21
CA LYS A 43 -8.00 6.89 11.60
C LYS A 43 -8.28 8.36 11.90
N GLY A 44 -8.71 9.08 10.88
CA GLY A 44 -9.01 10.51 10.99
C GLY A 44 -7.82 11.41 10.69
N SER A 45 -6.61 10.84 10.56
CA SER A 45 -5.46 11.65 10.20
C SER A 45 -5.44 11.95 8.71
N ASN A 46 -4.74 13.02 8.33
CA ASN A 46 -4.57 13.38 6.93
C ASN A 46 -3.17 13.00 6.49
N VAL A 47 -3.06 12.37 5.31
CA VAL A 47 -1.77 12.00 4.74
C VAL A 47 -1.62 12.66 3.36
N GLU A 48 -0.39 12.99 3.02
CA GLU A 48 -0.08 13.65 1.75
C GLU A 48 0.62 12.67 0.82
N LYS A 49 0.34 12.81 -0.48
CA LYS A 49 0.95 11.98 -1.51
C LYS A 49 2.46 11.89 -1.31
N ASP A 50 2.98 10.67 -1.39
CA ASP A 50 4.41 10.34 -1.22
C ASP A 50 4.93 10.52 0.20
N GLY A 51 4.05 10.85 1.16
CA GLY A 51 4.43 10.92 2.56
C GLY A 51 4.38 9.55 3.22
N THR A 52 5.08 9.42 4.33
CA THR A 52 5.08 8.18 5.10
C THR A 52 3.73 7.99 5.78
N ALA A 53 3.09 6.85 5.55
CA ALA A 53 1.80 6.55 6.15
C ALA A 53 1.87 5.39 7.15
N GLY A 54 2.90 4.56 7.06
CA GLY A 54 3.05 3.43 7.97
C GLY A 54 4.44 2.85 7.89
N VAL A 55 4.65 1.75 8.60
CA VAL A 55 5.94 1.06 8.65
C VAL A 55 5.68 -0.44 8.66
N VAL A 56 6.51 -1.19 7.93
CA VAL A 56 6.54 -2.65 8.06
C VAL A 56 7.95 -3.07 8.42
N GLU A 57 8.06 -4.09 9.27
CA GLU A 57 9.35 -4.67 9.62
C GLU A 57 9.33 -6.14 9.29
N SER A 58 10.42 -6.60 8.69
CA SER A 58 10.60 -8.01 8.38
C SER A 58 11.77 -8.54 9.19
N THR A 59 12.05 -9.84 9.03
CA THR A 59 13.21 -10.45 9.65
C THR A 59 14.53 -9.88 9.12
N LYS A 60 14.48 -9.18 7.97
CA LYS A 60 15.68 -8.63 7.33
C LYS A 60 15.84 -7.13 7.49
N ALA A 61 14.72 -6.38 7.49
CA ALA A 61 14.79 -4.92 7.41
C ALA A 61 13.48 -4.26 7.83
N ALA A 62 13.55 -2.95 8.10
CA ALA A 62 12.37 -2.12 8.30
C ALA A 62 12.20 -1.25 7.05
N SER A 63 10.96 -0.97 6.69
CA SER A 63 10.65 -0.16 5.52
C SER A 63 9.44 0.74 5.79
N ASP A 64 9.54 1.99 5.34
CA ASP A 64 8.40 2.89 5.40
C ASP A 64 7.39 2.52 4.31
N VAL A 65 6.11 2.67 4.63
CA VAL A 65 5.05 2.53 3.65
C VAL A 65 4.55 3.93 3.33
N TYR A 66 4.69 4.33 2.06
CA TYR A 66 4.29 5.66 1.62
C TYR A 66 2.88 5.59 1.06
N THR A 67 2.14 6.68 1.18
CA THR A 67 0.83 6.75 0.54
C THR A 67 0.99 7.26 -0.88
N PRO A 68 0.45 6.55 -1.89
CA PRO A 68 0.56 7.02 -3.27
C PRO A 68 -0.37 8.18 -3.60
N VAL A 69 -1.32 8.49 -2.71
CA VAL A 69 -2.28 9.57 -2.91
C VAL A 69 -2.58 10.27 -1.58
N SER A 70 -3.09 11.48 -1.66
CA SER A 70 -3.45 12.28 -0.48
C SER A 70 -4.89 12.00 -0.04
N GLY A 71 -5.15 12.08 1.25
CA GLY A 71 -6.51 11.94 1.76
C GLY A 71 -6.57 11.81 3.25
N GLU A 72 -7.80 11.61 3.73
CA GLU A 72 -8.06 11.37 5.14
C GLU A 72 -8.20 9.86 5.38
N VAL A 73 -7.52 9.34 6.40
CA VAL A 73 -7.60 7.91 6.74
C VAL A 73 -8.97 7.63 7.34
N VAL A 74 -9.77 6.83 6.63
CA VAL A 74 -11.13 6.51 7.07
C VAL A 74 -11.24 5.10 7.64
N ASP A 75 -10.26 4.23 7.37
CA ASP A 75 -10.24 2.88 7.92
C ASP A 75 -8.82 2.34 7.92
N ILE A 76 -8.56 1.40 8.83
CA ILE A 76 -7.28 0.69 8.92
C ILE A 76 -7.58 -0.80 9.09
N ASN A 77 -6.65 -1.64 8.66
CA ASN A 77 -6.80 -3.09 8.76
C ASN A 77 -6.10 -3.62 10.01
N GLN A 78 -6.83 -3.66 11.11
CA GLN A 78 -6.28 -4.11 12.39
C GLN A 78 -5.76 -5.54 12.31
N THR A 79 -6.31 -6.36 11.42
CA THR A 79 -5.90 -7.76 11.28
C THR A 79 -4.40 -7.90 11.01
N ILE A 80 -3.83 -7.03 10.18
CA ILE A 80 -2.41 -7.13 9.84
C ILE A 80 -1.50 -6.58 10.96
N VAL A 81 -2.05 -5.76 11.85
CA VAL A 81 -1.31 -5.31 13.03
C VAL A 81 -1.24 -6.44 14.04
N ASP A 82 -2.37 -7.15 14.23
CA ASP A 82 -2.45 -8.26 15.18
C ASP A 82 -1.70 -9.49 14.67
N ASP A 83 -1.68 -9.69 13.34
CA ASP A 83 -1.02 -10.85 12.73
C ASP A 83 -0.32 -10.39 11.43
N PRO A 84 0.88 -9.83 11.54
CA PRO A 84 1.60 -9.33 10.35
C PRO A 84 1.87 -10.39 9.29
N SER A 85 1.87 -11.69 9.64
CA SER A 85 2.11 -12.74 8.66
C SER A 85 1.03 -12.77 7.57
N LYS A 86 -0.14 -12.20 7.83
CA LYS A 86 -1.20 -12.10 6.83
C LYS A 86 -0.74 -11.30 5.61
N ILE A 87 0.17 -10.37 5.80
CA ILE A 87 0.72 -9.57 4.70
C ILE A 87 1.44 -10.47 3.69
N ASN A 88 2.17 -11.46 4.18
CA ASN A 88 2.86 -12.41 3.29
C ASN A 88 1.89 -13.37 2.61
N GLU A 89 0.77 -13.67 3.25
CA GLU A 89 -0.20 -14.63 2.70
C GLU A 89 -0.99 -14.06 1.55
N ASP A 90 -1.45 -12.81 1.68
CA ASP A 90 -2.31 -12.20 0.65
C ASP A 90 -2.17 -10.68 0.66
N PRO A 91 -0.99 -10.17 0.24
CA PRO A 91 -0.72 -8.73 0.34
C PRO A 91 -1.61 -7.86 -0.54
N GLU A 92 -2.13 -8.42 -1.64
CA GLU A 92 -2.95 -7.64 -2.58
C GLU A 92 -4.44 -7.91 -2.42
N GLY A 93 -4.84 -8.58 -1.34
CA GLY A 93 -6.23 -8.90 -1.05
C GLY A 93 -6.59 -8.59 0.39
N ILE A 94 -6.74 -9.62 1.21
CA ILE A 94 -7.22 -9.44 2.59
C ILE A 94 -6.26 -8.62 3.46
N ALA A 95 -4.99 -8.52 3.09
CA ALA A 95 -4.00 -7.79 3.88
C ALA A 95 -3.80 -6.35 3.40
N TRP A 96 -4.86 -5.69 2.99
CA TRP A 96 -4.80 -4.26 2.70
C TRP A 96 -4.39 -3.50 3.98
N PHE A 97 -3.79 -2.32 3.82
CA PHE A 97 -3.24 -1.56 4.95
C PHE A 97 -4.21 -0.53 5.50
N PHE A 98 -4.65 0.41 4.66
CA PHE A 98 -5.54 1.48 5.11
C PHE A 98 -6.39 1.97 3.95
N LYS A 99 -7.47 2.69 4.31
CA LYS A 99 -8.36 3.29 3.32
C LYS A 99 -8.39 4.80 3.52
N LEU A 100 -8.35 5.51 2.41
CA LEU A 100 -8.36 6.97 2.39
C LEU A 100 -9.56 7.49 1.64
N LYS A 101 -10.16 8.57 2.16
CA LYS A 101 -11.05 9.38 1.35
C LYS A 101 -10.17 10.36 0.59
N MET A 102 -10.10 10.21 -0.73
CA MET A 102 -9.17 10.98 -1.54
C MET A 102 -9.61 12.44 -1.67
N LYS A 103 -8.65 13.34 -1.62
CA LYS A 103 -8.87 14.76 -1.84
C LYS A 103 -8.90 15.11 -3.32
N ASP A 104 -8.08 14.41 -4.11
CA ASP A 104 -7.93 14.71 -5.54
C ASP A 104 -7.74 13.40 -6.30
N ILE A 105 -8.82 12.95 -6.95
CA ILE A 105 -8.81 11.67 -7.66
C ILE A 105 -7.83 11.68 -8.83
N SER A 106 -7.51 12.87 -9.37
CA SER A 106 -6.55 12.96 -10.47
C SER A 106 -5.14 12.51 -10.08
N GLU A 107 -4.84 12.39 -8.80
CA GLU A 107 -3.55 11.84 -8.37
C GLU A 107 -3.33 10.41 -8.84
N LEU A 108 -4.40 9.67 -9.14
CA LEU A 108 -4.28 8.32 -9.68
C LEU A 108 -3.64 8.29 -11.05
N ASP A 109 -3.75 9.39 -11.80
CA ASP A 109 -3.25 9.44 -13.18
C ASP A 109 -1.72 9.32 -13.26
N SER A 110 -1.02 9.64 -12.17
CA SER A 110 0.44 9.54 -12.14
C SER A 110 0.93 8.14 -11.76
N LEU A 111 0.02 7.23 -11.44
CA LEU A 111 0.37 5.88 -11.00
C LEU A 111 0.35 4.91 -12.17
N MET A 112 1.06 3.80 -12.02
CA MET A 112 1.17 2.78 -13.06
C MET A 112 -0.04 1.86 -13.05
N ASN A 113 -0.44 1.39 -14.25
CA ASN A 113 -1.42 0.30 -14.32
C ASN A 113 -0.66 -1.03 -14.09
N LYS A 114 -1.39 -2.15 -14.11
CA LYS A 114 -0.80 -3.45 -13.81
C LYS A 114 0.34 -3.81 -14.78
N GLU A 115 0.13 -3.57 -16.07
CA GLU A 115 1.11 -3.89 -17.09
C GLU A 115 2.39 -3.05 -16.93
N GLU A 116 2.22 -1.77 -16.67
CA GLU A 116 3.35 -0.86 -16.44
C GLU A 116 4.12 -1.25 -15.18
N TYR A 117 3.39 -1.59 -14.13
CA TYR A 117 4.02 -1.98 -12.87
C TYR A 117 4.78 -3.29 -13.01
N ASP A 118 4.20 -4.28 -13.68
CA ASP A 118 4.87 -5.58 -13.86
C ASP A 118 6.20 -5.40 -14.58
N LYS A 119 6.23 -4.54 -15.59
CA LYS A 119 7.46 -4.23 -16.31
C LYS A 119 8.46 -3.51 -15.41
N PHE A 120 7.99 -2.53 -14.64
CA PHE A 120 8.83 -1.79 -13.72
C PHE A 120 9.44 -2.70 -12.65
N ALA A 121 8.62 -3.57 -12.04
CA ALA A 121 9.07 -4.49 -11.00
C ALA A 121 10.11 -5.48 -11.54
N LYS A 122 9.89 -5.97 -12.76
CA LYS A 122 10.82 -6.89 -13.39
C LYS A 122 12.18 -6.23 -13.64
N GLU A 123 12.17 -4.98 -14.10
CA GLU A 123 13.40 -4.24 -14.35
C GLU A 123 14.14 -3.90 -13.07
N SER A 124 13.41 -3.57 -12.00
CA SER A 124 14.03 -3.18 -10.74
C SER A 124 14.45 -4.36 -9.87
N ALA A 125 14.07 -5.58 -10.24
CA ALA A 125 14.41 -6.77 -9.46
C ALA A 125 15.87 -7.21 -9.64
N ASN A 126 16.60 -6.54 -10.49
CA ASN A 126 18.01 -6.90 -10.75
C ASN A 126 18.95 -6.25 -9.74
#